data_1e40016e0058b9a6ffa07a861ffedf9f
#
_entry.id   1e40016e0058b9a6ffa07a861ffedf9f
#
_cell.length_a   1.000
_cell.length_b   1.000
_cell.length_c   1.000
_cell.angle_alpha   90.00
_cell.angle_beta   90.00
_cell.angle_gamma   90.00
#
_symmetry.space_group_name_H-M   'P 1'
#
loop_
_entity.id
_entity.type
_entity.pdbx_description
1 polymer ?
#
loop_
_entity_poly.entity_id
_entity_poly.type
_entity_poly.pdbx_seq_one_letter_code
_entity_poly.pdbx_strand_id
1 'polypeptide(L)'
;MGSVFISFSMLGLVYVMPAGPLWIIGLLSAIMGMGFGMSWSFVSKRIIANAPETERTQASASIPTFLRLAMALGSALSGIIANYSGFSKESSVAIAQNVAFWCFAAFIPIMIVGLVTAWRVSKG
;
A
#
# COMPACT_ATOMS: atom_id res chain seq x y z
N MET A 1 9.70 -11.05 -4.09
CA MET A 1 8.95 -10.95 -5.38
C MET A 1 7.76 -10.00 -5.25
N GLY A 2 6.80 -10.23 -4.33
CA GLY A 2 5.62 -9.36 -4.19
C GLY A 2 5.91 -7.88 -3.95
N SER A 3 6.92 -7.56 -3.13
CA SER A 3 7.32 -6.18 -2.86
C SER A 3 7.81 -5.43 -4.11
N VAL A 4 8.43 -6.14 -5.05
CA VAL A 4 8.90 -5.55 -6.32
C VAL A 4 7.70 -5.19 -7.20
N PHE A 5 6.69 -6.06 -7.26
CA PHE A 5 5.45 -5.79 -8.01
C PHE A 5 4.70 -4.58 -7.45
N ILE A 6 4.61 -4.48 -6.12
CA ILE A 6 3.97 -3.33 -5.46
C ILE A 6 4.74 -2.04 -5.78
N SER A 7 6.06 -2.06 -5.66
CA SER A 7 6.90 -0.88 -5.93
C SER A 7 6.81 -0.42 -7.38
N PHE A 8 6.88 -1.37 -8.31
CA PHE A 8 6.78 -1.08 -9.74
C PHE A 8 5.40 -0.51 -10.09
N SER A 9 4.33 -1.11 -9.58
CA SER A 9 2.96 -0.64 -9.82
C SER A 9 2.72 0.72 -9.21
N MET A 10 3.25 0.98 -8.02
CA MET A 10 3.07 2.26 -7.33
C MET A 10 3.78 3.39 -8.07
N LEU A 11 5.02 3.18 -8.52
CA LEU A 11 5.74 4.14 -9.36
C LEU A 11 5.03 4.36 -10.70
N GLY A 12 4.53 3.29 -11.32
CA GLY A 12 3.74 3.37 -12.55
C GLY A 12 2.45 4.20 -12.35
N LEU A 13 1.74 3.98 -11.26
CA LEU A 13 0.53 4.75 -10.94
C LEU A 13 0.80 6.23 -10.71
N VAL A 14 1.87 6.57 -9.99
CA VAL A 14 2.27 7.98 -9.79
C VAL A 14 2.52 8.68 -11.13
N TYR A 15 3.11 7.97 -12.09
CA TYR A 15 3.46 8.53 -13.39
C TYR A 15 2.26 8.60 -14.35
N VAL A 16 1.38 7.61 -14.30
CA VAL A 16 0.27 7.45 -15.26
C VAL A 16 -1.00 8.14 -14.79
N MET A 17 -1.22 8.27 -13.48
CA MET A 17 -2.46 8.80 -12.92
C MET A 17 -2.83 10.22 -13.36
N PRO A 18 -1.89 11.17 -13.60
CA PRO A 18 -2.26 12.51 -14.05
C PRO A 18 -2.79 12.61 -15.48
N ALA A 19 -2.45 11.68 -16.37
CA ALA A 19 -2.77 11.80 -17.79
C ALA A 19 -2.98 10.48 -18.54
N GLY A 20 -2.95 9.35 -17.88
CA GLY A 20 -3.00 8.02 -18.50
C GLY A 20 -4.41 7.50 -18.77
N PRO A 21 -4.56 6.60 -19.75
CA PRO A 21 -5.83 5.96 -20.04
C PRO A 21 -6.27 5.04 -18.87
N LEU A 22 -7.56 5.02 -18.60
CA LEU A 22 -8.17 4.29 -17.47
C LEU A 22 -7.81 2.79 -17.42
N TRP A 23 -7.64 2.16 -18.57
CA TRP A 23 -7.30 0.73 -18.63
C TRP A 23 -5.88 0.43 -18.14
N ILE A 24 -4.90 1.34 -18.34
CA ILE A 24 -3.55 1.19 -17.80
C ILE A 24 -3.57 1.34 -16.27
N ILE A 25 -4.35 2.27 -15.75
CA ILE A 25 -4.55 2.45 -14.31
C ILE A 25 -5.16 1.18 -13.71
N GLY A 26 -6.17 0.61 -14.36
CA GLY A 26 -6.78 -0.65 -13.95
C GLY A 26 -5.79 -1.82 -13.94
N LEU A 27 -4.95 -1.93 -14.96
CA LEU A 27 -3.95 -2.99 -15.08
C LEU A 27 -2.86 -2.85 -14.01
N LEU A 28 -2.34 -1.65 -13.77
CA LEU A 28 -1.37 -1.38 -12.71
C LEU A 28 -1.94 -1.66 -11.32
N SER A 29 -3.22 -1.30 -11.09
CA SER A 29 -3.92 -1.60 -9.83
C SER A 29 -4.09 -3.10 -9.62
N ALA A 30 -4.39 -3.85 -10.67
CA ALA A 30 -4.48 -5.31 -10.61
C ALA A 30 -3.13 -5.95 -10.25
N ILE A 31 -2.04 -5.50 -10.89
CA ILE A 31 -0.68 -5.98 -10.58
C ILE A 31 -0.30 -5.64 -9.13
N MET A 32 -0.65 -4.44 -8.65
CA MET A 32 -0.44 -4.03 -7.26
C MET A 32 -1.21 -4.94 -6.29
N GLY A 33 -2.47 -5.26 -6.60
CA GLY A 33 -3.29 -6.18 -5.81
C GLY A 33 -2.71 -7.60 -5.74
N MET A 34 -2.24 -8.12 -6.87
CA MET A 34 -1.56 -9.44 -6.92
C MET A 34 -0.27 -9.43 -6.09
N GLY A 35 0.55 -8.39 -6.21
CA GLY A 35 1.78 -8.22 -5.42
C GLY A 35 1.48 -8.17 -3.92
N PHE A 36 0.44 -7.45 -3.52
CA PHE A 36 0.00 -7.37 -2.13
C PHE A 36 -0.48 -8.73 -1.61
N GLY A 37 -1.32 -9.45 -2.36
CA GLY A 37 -1.82 -10.78 -1.98
C GLY A 37 -0.69 -11.78 -1.76
N MET A 38 0.28 -11.83 -2.66
CA MET A 38 1.45 -12.71 -2.52
C MET A 38 2.31 -12.34 -1.30
N SER A 39 2.57 -11.05 -1.11
CA SER A 39 3.37 -10.56 0.03
C SER A 39 2.68 -10.84 1.35
N TRP A 40 1.36 -10.62 1.42
CA TRP A 40 0.56 -10.85 2.62
C TRP A 40 0.59 -12.30 3.09
N SER A 41 0.41 -13.24 2.17
CA SER A 41 0.45 -14.67 2.49
C SER A 41 1.80 -15.09 3.05
N PHE A 42 2.90 -14.54 2.52
CA PHE A 42 4.25 -14.85 2.96
C PHE A 42 4.55 -14.27 4.35
N VAL A 43 4.19 -13.02 4.56
CA VAL A 43 4.38 -12.32 5.84
C VAL A 43 3.57 -12.99 6.95
N SER A 44 2.30 -13.29 6.70
CA SER A 44 1.42 -13.95 7.67
C SER A 44 1.95 -15.31 8.08
N LYS A 45 2.39 -16.14 7.13
CA LYS A 45 3.00 -17.43 7.42
C LYS A 45 4.28 -17.29 8.26
N ARG A 46 5.13 -16.31 7.96
CA ARG A 46 6.38 -16.10 8.67
C ARG A 46 6.18 -15.59 10.11
N ILE A 47 5.18 -14.75 10.33
CA ILE A 47 4.79 -14.29 11.67
C ILE A 47 4.35 -15.49 12.53
N ILE A 48 3.48 -16.34 12.00
CA ILE A 48 2.97 -17.50 12.73
C ILE A 48 4.08 -18.55 12.95
N ALA A 49 4.95 -18.77 11.97
CA ALA A 49 6.02 -19.74 12.06
C ALA A 49 7.10 -19.38 13.10
N ASN A 50 7.37 -18.07 13.27
CA ASN A 50 8.35 -17.58 14.24
C ASN A 50 7.77 -17.36 15.64
N ALA A 51 6.45 -17.48 15.83
CA ALA A 51 5.84 -17.40 17.14
C ALA A 51 6.05 -18.71 17.93
N PRO A 52 6.32 -18.64 19.25
CA PRO A 52 6.32 -19.80 20.13
C PRO A 52 5.01 -20.58 20.01
N GLU A 53 5.03 -21.89 20.15
CA GLU A 53 3.82 -22.72 19.98
C GLU A 53 2.67 -22.30 20.89
N THR A 54 2.99 -21.86 22.10
CA THR A 54 2.01 -21.37 23.08
C THR A 54 1.34 -20.03 22.66
N GLU A 55 1.97 -19.26 21.81
CA GLU A 55 1.51 -17.92 21.39
C GLU A 55 1.01 -17.86 19.94
N ARG A 56 1.09 -18.94 19.18
CA ARG A 56 0.68 -19.00 17.77
C ARG A 56 -0.76 -18.57 17.55
N THR A 57 -1.66 -18.97 18.44
CA THR A 57 -3.07 -18.61 18.35
C THR A 57 -3.26 -17.09 18.54
N GLN A 58 -2.54 -16.52 19.51
CA GLN A 58 -2.59 -15.09 19.78
C GLN A 58 -1.93 -14.27 18.64
N ALA A 59 -0.81 -14.75 18.12
CA ALA A 59 -0.15 -14.15 16.97
C ALA A 59 -1.05 -14.13 15.72
N SER A 60 -1.74 -15.24 15.44
CA SER A 60 -2.66 -15.30 14.28
C SER A 60 -3.87 -14.39 14.46
N ALA A 61 -4.39 -14.24 15.66
CA ALA A 61 -5.51 -13.36 15.98
C ALA A 61 -5.14 -11.87 15.92
N SER A 62 -3.89 -11.51 16.18
CA SER A 62 -3.41 -10.12 16.15
C SER A 62 -3.21 -9.59 14.73
N ILE A 63 -2.91 -10.45 13.75
CA ILE A 63 -2.64 -10.06 12.36
C ILE A 63 -3.81 -9.24 11.75
N PRO A 64 -5.09 -9.68 11.81
CA PRO A 64 -6.20 -8.89 11.29
C PRO A 64 -6.37 -7.55 11.99
N THR A 65 -6.07 -7.48 13.28
CA THR A 65 -6.17 -6.25 14.07
C THR A 65 -5.16 -5.19 13.59
N PHE A 66 -3.91 -5.58 13.41
CA PHE A 66 -2.89 -4.70 12.84
C PHE A 66 -3.22 -4.26 11.41
N LEU A 67 -3.76 -5.17 10.60
CA LEU A 67 -4.18 -4.84 9.24
C LEU A 67 -5.30 -3.78 9.23
N ARG A 68 -6.32 -3.94 10.07
CA ARG A 68 -7.42 -2.97 10.20
C ARG A 68 -6.92 -1.61 10.70
N LEU A 69 -6.00 -1.61 11.66
CA LEU A 69 -5.39 -0.38 12.16
C LEU A 69 -4.60 0.34 11.05
N ALA A 70 -3.80 -0.40 10.29
CA ALA A 70 -3.06 0.16 9.16
C ALA A 70 -3.98 0.71 8.07
N MET A 71 -5.09 0.03 7.76
CA MET A 71 -6.11 0.51 6.82
C MET A 71 -6.79 1.79 7.33
N ALA A 72 -7.12 1.86 8.61
CA ALA A 72 -7.73 3.04 9.23
C ALA A 72 -6.78 4.25 9.19
N LEU A 73 -5.51 4.05 9.50
CA LEU A 73 -4.50 5.10 9.40
C LEU A 73 -4.28 5.55 7.95
N GLY A 74 -4.20 4.61 7.02
CA GLY A 74 -4.05 4.91 5.59
C GLY A 74 -5.22 5.72 5.03
N SER A 75 -6.46 5.35 5.37
CA SER A 75 -7.64 6.09 4.94
C SER A 75 -7.74 7.47 5.58
N ALA A 76 -7.38 7.61 6.86
CA ALA A 76 -7.33 8.89 7.53
C ALA A 76 -6.31 9.85 6.89
N LEU A 77 -5.10 9.36 6.61
CA LEU A 77 -4.07 10.13 5.91
C LEU A 77 -4.52 10.55 4.51
N SER A 78 -5.12 9.63 3.75
CA SER A 78 -5.64 9.94 2.42
C SER A 78 -6.76 10.99 2.48
N GLY A 79 -7.63 10.91 3.48
CA GLY A 79 -8.69 11.93 3.73
C GLY A 79 -8.12 13.31 4.05
N ILE A 80 -7.08 13.37 4.89
CA ILE A 80 -6.40 14.63 5.22
C ILE A 80 -5.76 15.24 3.96
N ILE A 81 -5.04 14.45 3.18
CA ILE A 81 -4.40 14.89 1.94
C ILE A 81 -5.46 15.40 0.94
N ALA A 82 -6.55 14.67 0.77
CA ALA A 82 -7.63 15.05 -0.11
C ALA A 82 -8.26 16.38 0.31
N ASN A 83 -8.53 16.55 1.60
CA ASN A 83 -9.10 17.78 2.13
C ASN A 83 -8.15 18.97 1.99
N TYR A 84 -6.86 18.77 2.27
CA TYR A 84 -5.84 19.82 2.15
C TYR A 84 -5.62 20.24 0.70
N SER A 85 -5.75 19.31 -0.25
CA SER A 85 -5.64 19.57 -1.69
C SER A 85 -6.89 20.23 -2.30
N GLY A 86 -7.90 20.58 -1.50
CA GLY A 86 -9.08 21.32 -1.92
C GLY A 86 -10.18 20.48 -2.57
N PHE A 87 -10.12 19.15 -2.46
CA PHE A 87 -11.12 18.24 -3.04
C PHE A 87 -12.55 18.51 -2.55
N SER A 88 -12.69 19.02 -1.31
CA SER A 88 -13.99 19.34 -0.72
C SER A 88 -14.58 20.69 -1.21
N LYS A 89 -13.79 21.53 -1.89
CA LYS A 89 -14.21 22.88 -2.33
C LYS A 89 -14.62 22.93 -3.80
N GLU A 90 -13.98 22.14 -4.64
CA GLU A 90 -14.29 22.06 -6.07
C GLU A 90 -14.04 20.65 -6.61
N SER A 91 -15.05 20.08 -7.27
CA SER A 91 -14.96 18.75 -7.89
C SER A 91 -14.53 18.85 -9.35
N SER A 92 -13.32 19.34 -9.61
CA SER A 92 -12.76 19.32 -10.97
C SER A 92 -11.84 18.11 -11.19
N VAL A 93 -11.77 17.63 -12.43
CA VAL A 93 -10.90 16.51 -12.81
C VAL A 93 -9.44 16.82 -12.50
N ALA A 94 -9.01 18.08 -12.69
CA ALA A 94 -7.65 18.52 -12.39
C ALA A 94 -7.32 18.42 -10.90
N ILE A 95 -8.27 18.75 -10.01
CA ILE A 95 -8.09 18.62 -8.55
C ILE A 95 -8.05 17.16 -8.16
N ALA A 96 -8.92 16.31 -8.72
CA ALA A 96 -8.91 14.89 -8.47
C ALA A 96 -7.57 14.23 -8.86
N GLN A 97 -7.00 14.61 -10.01
CA GLN A 97 -5.68 14.16 -10.46
C GLN A 97 -4.56 14.61 -9.52
N ASN A 98 -4.61 15.85 -9.07
CA ASN A 98 -3.62 16.39 -8.13
C ASN A 98 -3.69 15.71 -6.76
N VAL A 99 -4.89 15.48 -6.24
CA VAL A 99 -5.12 14.73 -4.99
C VAL A 99 -4.58 13.31 -5.11
N ALA A 100 -4.87 12.62 -6.21
CA ALA A 100 -4.37 11.28 -6.45
C ALA A 100 -2.85 11.24 -6.49
N PHE A 101 -2.21 12.19 -7.19
CA PHE A 101 -0.76 12.30 -7.24
C PHE A 101 -0.16 12.48 -5.83
N TRP A 102 -0.68 13.40 -5.03
CA TRP A 102 -0.17 13.66 -3.68
C TRP A 102 -0.43 12.51 -2.73
N CYS A 103 -1.58 11.83 -2.84
CA CYS A 103 -1.85 10.63 -2.05
C CYS A 103 -0.83 9.53 -2.32
N PHE A 104 -0.55 9.23 -3.59
CA PHE A 104 0.45 8.21 -3.93
C PHE A 104 1.86 8.65 -3.58
N ALA A 105 2.22 9.92 -3.82
CA ALA A 105 3.53 10.45 -3.49
C ALA A 105 3.83 10.41 -1.98
N ALA A 106 2.84 10.68 -1.13
CA ALA A 106 2.99 10.60 0.32
C ALA A 106 3.26 9.18 0.84
N PHE A 107 2.84 8.14 0.11
CA PHE A 107 3.12 6.75 0.48
C PHE A 107 4.46 6.23 -0.02
N ILE A 108 5.15 6.94 -0.92
CA ILE A 108 6.47 6.52 -1.45
C ILE A 108 7.51 6.30 -0.33
N PRO A 109 7.69 7.20 0.67
CA PRO A 109 8.63 6.97 1.75
C PRO A 109 8.32 5.70 2.55
N ILE A 110 7.05 5.45 2.82
CA ILE A 110 6.59 4.25 3.53
C ILE A 110 6.90 3.00 2.72
N MET A 111 6.70 3.05 1.41
CA MET A 111 7.03 1.97 0.49
C MET A 111 8.54 1.67 0.49
N ILE A 112 9.39 2.70 0.47
CA ILE A 112 10.85 2.54 0.51
C ILE A 112 11.28 1.86 1.80
N VAL A 113 10.75 2.30 2.94
CA VAL A 113 11.03 1.66 4.24
C VAL A 113 10.60 0.19 4.24
N GLY A 114 9.40 -0.11 3.71
CA GLY A 114 8.91 -1.48 3.55
C GLY A 114 9.80 -2.33 2.67
N LEU A 115 10.28 -1.80 1.55
CA LEU A 115 11.19 -2.48 0.62
C LEU A 115 12.54 -2.79 1.27
N VAL A 116 13.14 -1.81 1.94
CA VAL A 116 14.42 -1.96 2.65
C VAL A 116 14.30 -3.00 3.76
N THR A 117 13.21 -2.97 4.51
CA THR A 117 12.95 -3.93 5.59
C THR A 117 12.77 -5.34 5.02
N ALA A 118 11.99 -5.49 3.95
CA ALA A 118 11.79 -6.78 3.27
C ALA A 118 13.10 -7.34 2.73
N TRP A 119 13.96 -6.48 2.17
CA TRP A 119 15.27 -6.89 1.65
C TRP A 119 16.23 -7.33 2.76
N ARG A 120 16.25 -6.63 3.90
CA ARG A 120 17.04 -7.04 5.07
C ARG A 120 16.59 -8.39 5.63
N VAL A 121 15.29 -8.61 5.74
CA VAL A 121 14.72 -9.87 6.22
C VAL A 121 14.97 -11.04 5.27
N SER A 122 15.09 -10.75 3.97
CA SER A 122 15.39 -11.78 2.96
C SER A 122 16.85 -12.25 2.98
N LYS A 123 17.78 -11.46 3.52
CA LYS A 123 19.21 -11.78 3.60
C LYS A 123 19.65 -12.41 4.95
N GLY A 124 18.80 -12.40 5.94
CA GLY A 124 19.01 -13.05 7.24
C GLY A 124 18.23 -14.34 7.34
#